data_745385b3640e9f3aa665053302e85939
#
_entry.id   745385b3640e9f3aa665053302e85939
#
_cell.length_a   1.000
_cell.length_b   1.000
_cell.length_c   1.000
_cell.angle_alpha   90.00
_cell.angle_beta   90.00
_cell.angle_gamma   90.00
#
_symmetry.space_group_name_H-M   'P 1'
#
loop_
_entity.id
_entity.type
_entity.pdbx_description
1 polymer ?
#
loop_
_entity_poly.entity_id
_entity_poly.type
_entity_poly.pdbx_seq_one_letter_code
_entity_poly.pdbx_strand_id
1 'polypeptide(L)'
;NFITTGDTGLDLIRTILRKRQGERKIKGISFFKIGSMMKDIFLIFYWRFFYKRLWIPKDADLKLYVDIEQLPNIDSTLCLGNELDSHNRKLLVINWKIDKRDMLVLKKVANIFFTEWNRSSLKSIATFHLDMPLFSDLNKTHYGVYHPTGSIRMGKTPTDSVVNNNLRLWGVSNCYISSTAVF
;
A
#
# COMPACT_ATOMS: atom_id res chain seq x y z
N ASN A 1 8.33 -0.22 -3.76
CA ASN A 1 8.76 -0.29 -2.35
C ASN A 1 9.34 -1.67 -2.04
N PHE A 2 10.52 -1.72 -1.41
CA PHE A 2 11.12 -2.97 -0.93
C PHE A 2 10.85 -3.11 0.57
N ILE A 3 10.41 -4.28 0.98
CA ILE A 3 10.19 -4.62 2.39
C ILE A 3 11.00 -5.86 2.72
N THR A 4 11.76 -5.82 3.80
CA THR A 4 12.41 -7.01 4.36
C THR A 4 11.36 -7.87 5.04
N THR A 5 11.38 -9.17 4.79
CA THR A 5 10.57 -10.14 5.51
C THR A 5 11.51 -11.01 6.35
N GLY A 6 11.27 -11.09 7.64
CA GLY A 6 12.08 -11.85 8.58
C GLY A 6 12.41 -11.08 9.84
N ASP A 7 12.95 -11.78 10.84
CA ASP A 7 13.32 -11.20 12.15
C ASP A 7 14.63 -10.40 12.04
N THR A 8 14.57 -9.24 11.41
CA THR A 8 15.71 -8.33 11.25
C THR A 8 15.64 -7.15 12.23
N GLY A 9 16.76 -6.45 12.42
CA GLY A 9 16.80 -5.21 13.20
C GLY A 9 15.84 -4.14 12.66
N LEU A 10 15.55 -4.14 11.34
CA LEU A 10 14.55 -3.27 10.73
C LEU A 10 13.14 -3.61 11.20
N ASP A 11 12.81 -4.88 11.34
CA ASP A 11 11.48 -5.31 11.82
C ASP A 11 11.30 -4.99 13.30
N LEU A 12 12.36 -5.03 14.09
CA LEU A 12 12.32 -4.56 15.48
C LEU A 12 12.02 -3.06 15.54
N ILE A 13 12.73 -2.24 14.76
CA ILE A 13 12.47 -0.79 14.70
C ILE A 13 11.03 -0.51 14.27
N ARG A 14 10.54 -1.17 13.22
CA ARG A 14 9.15 -1.07 12.76
C ARG A 14 8.16 -1.44 13.86
N THR A 15 8.42 -2.56 14.56
CA THR A 15 7.57 -3.03 15.65
C THR A 15 7.47 -2.01 16.77
N ILE A 16 8.59 -1.40 17.17
CA ILE A 16 8.62 -0.33 18.18
C ILE A 16 7.83 0.89 17.71
N LEU A 17 8.00 1.31 16.46
CA LEU A 17 7.29 2.46 15.89
C LEU A 17 5.78 2.22 15.81
N ARG A 18 5.35 1.04 15.37
CA ARG A 18 3.93 0.64 15.31
C ARG A 18 3.29 0.57 16.71
N LYS A 19 4.02 0.05 17.69
CA LYS A 19 3.57 0.06 19.09
C LYS A 19 3.30 1.48 19.58
N ARG A 20 4.17 2.42 19.23
CA ARG A 20 4.02 3.84 19.58
C ARG A 20 2.82 4.49 18.87
N GLN A 21 2.41 3.96 17.71
CA GLN A 21 1.23 4.38 16.94
C GLN A 21 -0.08 3.70 17.38
N GLY A 22 -0.05 2.84 18.41
CA GLY A 22 -1.25 2.24 19.01
C GLY A 22 -1.68 0.88 18.44
N GLU A 23 -0.89 0.24 17.61
CA GLU A 23 -1.17 -1.13 17.16
C GLU A 23 -1.06 -2.14 18.31
N ARG A 24 -2.15 -2.85 18.62
CA ARG A 24 -2.24 -3.74 19.81
C ARG A 24 -1.68 -5.15 19.61
N LYS A 25 -1.49 -5.62 18.36
CA LYS A 25 -1.04 -6.99 18.08
C LYS A 25 0.41 -7.00 17.62
N ILE A 26 1.32 -7.26 18.56
CA ILE A 26 2.75 -7.43 18.26
C ILE A 26 3.12 -8.88 18.61
N LYS A 27 3.70 -9.61 17.65
CA LYS A 27 4.32 -10.91 17.94
C LYS A 27 5.47 -10.72 18.93
N GLY A 28 5.50 -11.52 19.99
CA GLY A 28 6.58 -11.50 20.97
C GLY A 28 7.93 -11.75 20.30
N ILE A 29 8.91 -10.90 20.61
CA ILE A 29 10.28 -11.05 20.13
C ILE A 29 11.01 -11.98 21.10
N SER A 30 11.60 -13.06 20.60
CA SER A 30 12.41 -13.98 21.40
C SER A 30 13.67 -13.29 21.90
N PHE A 31 13.96 -13.40 23.18
CA PHE A 31 15.15 -12.82 23.82
C PHE A 31 16.46 -13.28 23.16
N PHE A 32 16.52 -14.52 22.65
CA PHE A 32 17.69 -15.06 21.98
C PHE A 32 18.08 -14.34 20.67
N LYS A 33 17.14 -13.67 20.02
CA LYS A 33 17.36 -12.93 18.77
C LYS A 33 17.80 -11.47 18.99
N ILE A 34 17.73 -10.97 20.23
CA ILE A 34 18.06 -9.57 20.51
C ILE A 34 19.51 -9.23 20.20
N GLY A 35 20.45 -10.15 20.45
CA GLY A 35 21.88 -9.90 20.20
C GLY A 35 22.20 -9.66 18.71
N SER A 36 21.69 -10.50 17.81
CA SER A 36 21.87 -10.31 16.37
C SER A 36 21.17 -9.05 15.86
N MET A 37 19.99 -8.77 16.39
CA MET A 37 19.22 -7.58 16.06
C MET A 37 19.91 -6.28 16.50
N MET A 38 20.64 -6.29 17.63
CA MET A 38 21.43 -5.13 18.09
C MET A 38 22.58 -4.79 17.14
N LYS A 39 23.26 -5.80 16.59
CA LYS A 39 24.28 -5.61 15.55
C LYS A 39 23.66 -4.95 14.31
N ASP A 40 22.51 -5.44 13.85
CA ASP A 40 21.82 -4.89 12.69
C ASP A 40 21.38 -3.44 12.93
N ILE A 41 20.86 -3.14 14.12
CA ILE A 41 20.48 -1.78 14.50
C ILE A 41 21.69 -0.86 14.46
N PHE A 42 22.82 -1.29 15.02
CA PHE A 42 24.07 -0.51 14.98
C PHE A 42 24.52 -0.24 13.54
N LEU A 43 24.50 -1.27 12.67
CA LEU A 43 24.86 -1.14 11.27
C LEU A 43 23.91 -0.22 10.51
N ILE A 44 22.59 -0.30 10.78
CA ILE A 44 21.60 0.60 10.19
C ILE A 44 21.91 2.06 10.54
N PHE A 45 22.17 2.35 11.82
CA PHE A 45 22.52 3.70 12.26
C PHE A 45 23.84 4.16 11.67
N TYR A 46 24.87 3.32 11.70
CA TYR A 46 26.19 3.61 11.15
C TYR A 46 26.10 3.99 9.65
N TRP A 47 25.48 3.13 8.83
CA TRP A 47 25.33 3.38 7.41
C TRP A 47 24.45 4.59 7.13
N ARG A 48 23.39 4.78 7.90
CA ARG A 48 22.50 5.94 7.75
C ARG A 48 23.21 7.26 8.07
N PHE A 49 24.00 7.27 9.12
CA PHE A 49 24.65 8.50 9.59
C PHE A 49 25.85 8.89 8.74
N PHE A 50 26.74 7.91 8.46
CA PHE A 50 28.00 8.21 7.75
C PHE A 50 27.86 8.14 6.23
N TYR A 51 27.10 7.18 5.71
CA TYR A 51 26.99 6.98 4.26
C TYR A 51 25.69 7.49 3.66
N LYS A 52 24.73 7.95 4.45
CA LYS A 52 23.39 8.40 4.01
C LYS A 52 22.62 7.32 3.24
N ARG A 53 22.94 6.03 3.47
CA ARG A 53 22.33 4.87 2.81
C ARG A 53 21.64 3.98 3.84
N LEU A 54 20.68 3.20 3.38
CA LEU A 54 20.05 2.16 4.19
C LEU A 54 20.95 0.92 4.14
N TRP A 55 21.32 0.40 5.31
CA TRP A 55 21.96 -0.91 5.41
C TRP A 55 20.89 -2.00 5.37
N ILE A 56 21.13 -3.04 4.57
CA ILE A 56 20.27 -4.22 4.44
C ILE A 56 21.13 -5.45 4.69
N PRO A 57 20.70 -6.39 5.56
CA PRO A 57 21.39 -7.66 5.76
C PRO A 57 21.58 -8.41 4.44
N LYS A 58 22.68 -9.17 4.29
CA LYS A 58 22.95 -9.92 3.06
C LYS A 58 21.96 -11.04 2.78
N ASP A 59 21.38 -11.59 3.83
CA ASP A 59 20.39 -12.67 3.85
C ASP A 59 18.95 -12.18 3.99
N ALA A 60 18.74 -10.87 3.84
CA ALA A 60 17.39 -10.30 3.89
C ALA A 60 16.57 -10.75 2.68
N ASP A 61 15.40 -11.33 2.97
CA ASP A 61 14.37 -11.57 1.95
C ASP A 61 13.70 -10.24 1.58
N LEU A 62 13.92 -9.80 0.35
CA LEU A 62 13.39 -8.53 -0.16
C LEU A 62 12.19 -8.80 -1.05
N LYS A 63 11.08 -8.13 -0.76
CA LYS A 63 9.88 -8.17 -1.61
C LYS A 63 9.66 -6.83 -2.27
N LEU A 64 9.35 -6.87 -3.56
CA LEU A 64 8.91 -5.71 -4.32
C LEU A 64 7.39 -5.61 -4.22
N TYR A 65 6.89 -4.50 -3.73
CA TYR A 65 5.48 -4.16 -3.77
C TYR A 65 5.21 -3.28 -4.99
N VAL A 66 4.21 -3.67 -5.75
CA VAL A 66 3.74 -2.93 -6.92
C VAL A 66 2.36 -2.40 -6.60
N ASP A 67 2.23 -1.08 -6.60
CA ASP A 67 0.94 -0.40 -6.47
C ASP A 67 0.50 0.03 -7.86
N ILE A 68 -0.74 -0.27 -8.21
CA ILE A 68 -1.37 0.16 -9.46
C ILE A 68 -2.61 0.96 -9.16
N GLU A 69 -2.92 1.91 -10.02
CA GLU A 69 -4.24 2.55 -10.01
C GLU A 69 -5.27 1.55 -10.54
N GLN A 70 -6.34 1.38 -9.80
CA GLN A 70 -7.43 0.49 -10.19
C GLN A 70 -8.26 1.15 -11.29
N LEU A 71 -8.65 0.36 -12.29
CA LEU A 71 -9.54 0.84 -13.34
C LEU A 71 -10.93 1.18 -12.76
N PRO A 72 -11.60 2.23 -13.27
CA PRO A 72 -12.95 2.56 -12.85
C PRO A 72 -13.89 1.36 -12.98
N ASN A 73 -14.57 1.03 -11.88
CA ASN A 73 -15.52 -0.06 -11.80
C ASN A 73 -16.82 0.42 -11.16
N ILE A 74 -17.90 0.40 -11.92
CA ILE A 74 -19.22 0.86 -11.47
C ILE A 74 -19.80 0.04 -10.32
N ASP A 75 -19.35 -1.21 -10.17
CA ASP A 75 -19.74 -2.07 -9.05
C ASP A 75 -19.00 -1.77 -7.75
N SER A 76 -17.92 -0.99 -7.80
CA SER A 76 -17.23 -0.48 -6.61
C SER A 76 -17.94 0.75 -6.10
N THR A 77 -18.67 0.61 -5.00
CA THR A 77 -19.59 1.65 -4.51
C THR A 77 -19.37 1.96 -3.05
N LEU A 78 -19.68 3.20 -2.68
CA LEU A 78 -19.81 3.65 -1.30
C LEU A 78 -21.27 3.98 -1.03
N CYS A 79 -21.82 3.42 0.05
CA CYS A 79 -23.20 3.74 0.45
C CYS A 79 -23.32 3.78 1.97
N LEU A 80 -24.39 4.39 2.47
CA LEU A 80 -24.72 4.32 3.89
C LEU A 80 -25.50 3.04 4.16
N GLY A 81 -25.02 2.24 5.12
CA GLY A 81 -25.68 1.03 5.57
C GLY A 81 -26.87 1.32 6.50
N ASN A 82 -27.49 0.23 6.96
CA ASN A 82 -28.58 0.32 7.94
C ASN A 82 -28.08 0.29 9.39
N GLU A 83 -26.84 -0.15 9.61
CA GLU A 83 -26.21 -0.18 10.93
C GLU A 83 -25.81 1.23 11.38
N LEU A 84 -25.88 1.46 12.69
CA LEU A 84 -25.54 2.74 13.31
C LEU A 84 -24.27 2.61 14.14
N ASP A 85 -23.50 3.68 14.20
CA ASP A 85 -22.36 3.80 15.11
C ASP A 85 -22.83 4.16 16.54
N SER A 86 -21.87 4.29 17.49
CA SER A 86 -22.15 4.69 18.86
C SER A 86 -22.76 6.10 19.02
N HIS A 87 -22.77 6.88 17.96
CA HIS A 87 -23.36 8.23 17.91
C HIS A 87 -24.67 8.27 17.10
N ASN A 88 -25.28 7.11 16.86
CA ASN A 88 -26.53 6.97 16.10
C ASN A 88 -26.44 7.47 14.63
N ARG A 89 -25.25 7.35 14.01
CA ARG A 89 -25.02 7.70 12.60
C ARG A 89 -24.88 6.43 11.78
N LYS A 90 -25.42 6.42 10.56
CA LYS A 90 -25.29 5.30 9.62
C LYS A 90 -23.83 5.03 9.29
N LEU A 91 -23.43 3.77 9.35
CA LEU A 91 -22.09 3.33 8.96
C LEU A 91 -21.91 3.41 7.43
N LEU A 92 -20.71 3.79 7.01
CA LEU A 92 -20.30 3.72 5.61
C LEU A 92 -20.01 2.26 5.23
N VAL A 93 -20.68 1.81 4.18
CA VAL A 93 -20.41 0.49 3.56
C VAL A 93 -19.57 0.72 2.32
N ILE A 94 -18.42 0.05 2.29
CA ILE A 94 -17.49 0.05 1.15
C ILE A 94 -17.66 -1.28 0.43
N ASN A 95 -18.21 -1.23 -0.77
CA ASN A 95 -18.31 -2.38 -1.67
C ASN A 95 -17.19 -2.27 -2.70
N TRP A 96 -16.01 -2.78 -2.36
CA TRP A 96 -14.82 -2.71 -3.21
C TRP A 96 -14.66 -4.01 -3.99
N LYS A 97 -14.57 -3.90 -5.31
CA LYS A 97 -14.38 -5.04 -6.22
C LYS A 97 -13.13 -4.86 -7.05
N ILE A 98 -12.32 -5.90 -7.12
CA ILE A 98 -11.17 -5.98 -8.01
C ILE A 98 -11.62 -6.68 -9.29
N ASP A 99 -11.35 -6.06 -10.44
CA ASP A 99 -11.68 -6.58 -11.76
C ASP A 99 -10.55 -7.47 -12.30
N LYS A 100 -10.91 -8.39 -13.18
CA LYS A 100 -9.91 -9.18 -13.93
C LYS A 100 -8.96 -8.29 -14.76
N ARG A 101 -9.43 -7.14 -15.21
CA ARG A 101 -8.62 -6.14 -15.93
C ARG A 101 -7.50 -5.57 -15.06
N ASP A 102 -7.77 -5.29 -13.79
CA ASP A 102 -6.76 -4.83 -12.84
C ASP A 102 -5.63 -5.86 -12.70
N MET A 103 -6.00 -7.15 -12.65
CA MET A 103 -5.04 -8.25 -12.61
C MET A 103 -4.20 -8.38 -13.87
N LEU A 104 -4.78 -8.12 -15.03
CA LEU A 104 -4.03 -8.09 -16.30
C LEU A 104 -3.01 -6.96 -16.31
N VAL A 105 -3.39 -5.78 -15.84
CA VAL A 105 -2.49 -4.62 -15.69
C VAL A 105 -1.35 -4.97 -14.74
N LEU A 106 -1.65 -5.51 -13.55
CA LEU A 106 -0.65 -5.89 -12.57
C LEU A 106 0.34 -6.92 -13.12
N LYS A 107 -0.16 -7.97 -13.79
CA LYS A 107 0.69 -8.98 -14.46
C LYS A 107 1.58 -8.36 -15.53
N LYS A 108 1.05 -7.47 -16.34
CA LYS A 108 1.82 -6.78 -17.39
C LYS A 108 2.93 -5.94 -16.78
N VAL A 109 2.65 -5.15 -15.74
CA VAL A 109 3.65 -4.33 -15.04
C VAL A 109 4.72 -5.21 -14.41
N ALA A 110 4.34 -6.29 -13.73
CA ALA A 110 5.28 -7.22 -13.13
C ALA A 110 6.21 -7.88 -14.18
N ASN A 111 5.66 -8.30 -15.32
CA ASN A 111 6.46 -8.88 -16.41
C ASN A 111 7.41 -7.87 -17.06
N ILE A 112 6.97 -6.63 -17.28
CA ILE A 112 7.83 -5.55 -17.78
C ILE A 112 8.99 -5.33 -16.81
N PHE A 113 8.68 -5.17 -15.52
CA PHE A 113 9.72 -4.98 -14.51
C PHE A 113 10.70 -6.14 -14.46
N PHE A 114 10.23 -7.38 -14.48
CA PHE A 114 11.07 -8.59 -14.50
C PHE A 114 11.99 -8.62 -15.73
N THR A 115 11.46 -8.30 -16.89
CA THR A 115 12.22 -8.25 -18.15
C THR A 115 13.30 -7.18 -18.11
N GLU A 116 12.96 -5.98 -17.69
CA GLU A 116 13.91 -4.85 -17.61
C GLU A 116 14.95 -5.06 -16.51
N TRP A 117 14.57 -5.67 -15.37
CA TRP A 117 15.53 -6.06 -14.35
C TRP A 117 16.61 -6.99 -14.91
N ASN A 118 16.19 -8.04 -15.63
CA ASN A 118 17.11 -9.02 -16.20
C ASN A 118 17.97 -8.48 -17.35
N ARG A 119 17.53 -7.41 -18.00
CA ARG A 119 18.32 -6.68 -19.03
C ARG A 119 19.31 -5.69 -18.42
N SER A 120 19.01 -5.19 -17.24
CA SER A 120 19.81 -4.17 -16.57
C SER A 120 21.05 -4.75 -15.86
N SER A 121 21.97 -3.88 -15.44
CA SER A 121 23.09 -4.23 -14.59
C SER A 121 22.65 -4.64 -13.17
N LEU A 122 21.43 -4.35 -12.78
CA LEU A 122 20.90 -4.68 -11.44
C LEU A 122 20.82 -6.18 -11.20
N LYS A 123 20.71 -7.01 -12.25
CA LYS A 123 20.76 -8.48 -12.11
C LYS A 123 22.02 -9.00 -11.46
N SER A 124 23.14 -8.26 -11.55
CA SER A 124 24.40 -8.63 -10.88
C SER A 124 24.39 -8.33 -9.38
N ILE A 125 23.47 -7.49 -8.92
CA ILE A 125 23.34 -7.09 -7.51
C ILE A 125 22.39 -8.04 -6.76
N ALA A 126 21.27 -8.42 -7.39
CA ALA A 126 20.28 -9.33 -6.81
C ALA A 126 19.51 -10.09 -7.88
N THR A 127 19.17 -11.34 -7.58
CA THR A 127 18.27 -12.12 -8.41
C THR A 127 16.82 -11.76 -8.06
N PHE A 128 16.03 -11.45 -9.10
CA PHE A 128 14.62 -11.18 -8.96
C PHE A 128 13.81 -12.41 -9.36
N HIS A 129 12.96 -12.90 -8.47
CA HIS A 129 12.05 -14.01 -8.73
C HIS A 129 10.61 -13.47 -8.84
N LEU A 130 9.94 -13.82 -9.92
CA LEU A 130 8.53 -13.51 -10.12
C LEU A 130 7.69 -14.71 -9.68
N ASP A 131 6.99 -14.55 -8.57
CA ASP A 131 6.10 -15.58 -8.04
C ASP A 131 4.72 -15.48 -8.72
N MET A 132 4.54 -16.24 -9.81
CA MET A 132 3.31 -16.23 -10.61
C MET A 132 2.07 -16.78 -9.88
N PRO A 133 2.15 -17.75 -8.94
CA PRO A 133 0.99 -18.16 -8.16
C PRO A 133 0.32 -17.07 -7.35
N LEU A 134 1.05 -16.01 -6.99
CA LEU A 134 0.48 -14.82 -6.31
C LEU A 134 -0.64 -14.16 -7.12
N PHE A 135 -0.69 -14.35 -8.44
CA PHE A 135 -1.69 -13.76 -9.32
C PHE A 135 -2.93 -14.67 -9.52
N SER A 136 -2.97 -15.86 -8.93
CA SER A 136 -4.08 -16.80 -9.08
C SER A 136 -5.19 -16.63 -8.06
N ASP A 137 -4.90 -16.06 -6.89
CA ASP A 137 -5.88 -15.87 -5.80
C ASP A 137 -6.04 -14.37 -5.47
N LEU A 138 -7.09 -13.78 -6.05
CA LEU A 138 -7.45 -12.37 -5.89
C LEU A 138 -7.65 -11.96 -4.41
N ASN A 139 -8.08 -12.90 -3.58
CA ASN A 139 -8.47 -12.60 -2.20
C ASN A 139 -7.31 -12.63 -1.20
N LYS A 140 -6.19 -13.28 -1.55
CA LYS A 140 -5.08 -13.50 -0.60
C LYS A 140 -3.91 -12.54 -0.73
N THR A 141 -3.76 -11.87 -1.87
CA THR A 141 -2.53 -11.15 -2.22
C THR A 141 -2.69 -9.67 -2.50
N HIS A 142 -3.94 -9.18 -2.48
CA HIS A 142 -4.25 -7.79 -2.82
C HIS A 142 -4.69 -7.03 -1.59
N TYR A 143 -4.02 -5.93 -1.33
CA TYR A 143 -4.31 -5.04 -0.21
C TYR A 143 -4.61 -3.65 -0.76
N GLY A 144 -5.70 -3.04 -0.28
CA GLY A 144 -5.92 -1.63 -0.50
C GLY A 144 -4.81 -0.82 0.18
N VAL A 145 -4.29 0.18 -0.53
CA VAL A 145 -3.29 1.11 0.04
C VAL A 145 -3.94 2.30 0.75
N TYR A 146 -5.25 2.21 0.99
CA TYR A 146 -6.05 3.23 1.68
C TYR A 146 -6.02 4.62 1.02
N HIS A 147 -5.85 4.65 -0.30
CA HIS A 147 -5.92 5.86 -1.11
C HIS A 147 -7.17 5.81 -2.01
N PRO A 148 -8.36 6.20 -1.48
CA PRO A 148 -9.58 6.19 -2.27
C PRO A 148 -9.49 7.23 -3.39
N THR A 149 -9.83 6.81 -4.60
CA THR A 149 -9.96 7.66 -5.78
C THR A 149 -11.36 7.50 -6.37
N GLY A 150 -11.86 8.52 -7.08
CA GLY A 150 -13.13 8.46 -7.79
C GLY A 150 -14.41 8.39 -6.94
N SER A 151 -14.33 8.36 -5.61
CA SER A 151 -15.50 8.27 -4.74
C SER A 151 -16.28 9.59 -4.63
N ILE A 152 -15.63 10.72 -4.92
CA ILE A 152 -16.22 12.08 -4.99
C ILE A 152 -15.80 12.70 -6.32
N ARG A 153 -15.98 11.97 -7.40
CA ARG A 153 -15.37 12.33 -8.69
C ARG A 153 -15.74 13.72 -9.18
N MET A 154 -14.77 14.36 -9.79
CA MET A 154 -14.90 15.64 -10.45
C MET A 154 -15.52 15.46 -11.85
N GLY A 155 -16.33 16.42 -12.29
CA GLY A 155 -16.90 16.40 -13.63
C GLY A 155 -17.49 17.74 -14.08
N LYS A 156 -18.07 17.72 -15.27
CA LYS A 156 -18.62 18.92 -15.90
C LYS A 156 -20.08 19.18 -15.53
N THR A 157 -20.80 18.15 -15.12
CA THR A 157 -22.23 18.24 -14.81
C THR A 157 -22.56 17.60 -13.46
N PRO A 158 -23.61 18.05 -12.76
CA PRO A 158 -24.01 17.45 -11.49
C PRO A 158 -24.64 16.05 -11.64
N THR A 159 -24.94 15.61 -12.86
CA THR A 159 -25.51 14.29 -13.14
C THR A 159 -24.46 13.18 -13.16
N ASP A 160 -23.20 13.51 -13.48
CA ASP A 160 -22.11 12.55 -13.63
C ASP A 160 -20.98 12.75 -12.62
N SER A 161 -21.11 13.75 -11.75
CA SER A 161 -20.05 14.09 -10.79
C SER A 161 -20.61 14.64 -9.48
N VAL A 162 -19.75 14.64 -8.45
CA VAL A 162 -20.06 15.17 -7.13
C VAL A 162 -19.53 16.60 -6.97
N VAL A 163 -18.38 16.90 -7.59
CA VAL A 163 -17.77 18.22 -7.59
C VAL A 163 -17.51 18.71 -9.03
N ASN A 164 -17.48 20.01 -9.23
CA ASN A 164 -17.09 20.60 -10.50
C ASN A 164 -15.57 20.69 -10.67
N ASN A 165 -15.08 21.19 -11.81
CA ASN A 165 -13.65 21.32 -12.13
C ASN A 165 -12.88 22.24 -11.17
N ASN A 166 -13.55 23.04 -10.36
CA ASN A 166 -12.97 23.86 -9.29
C ASN A 166 -13.04 23.17 -7.92
N LEU A 167 -13.33 21.86 -7.90
CA LEU A 167 -13.47 21.05 -6.68
C LEU A 167 -14.64 21.47 -5.77
N ARG A 168 -15.54 22.32 -6.25
CA ARG A 168 -16.71 22.78 -5.50
C ARG A 168 -17.84 21.76 -5.61
N LEU A 169 -18.44 21.44 -4.48
CA LEU A 169 -19.60 20.55 -4.40
C LEU A 169 -20.78 21.16 -5.16
N TRP A 170 -21.43 20.35 -6.00
CA TRP A 170 -22.63 20.79 -6.70
C TRP A 170 -23.77 21.15 -5.71
N GLY A 171 -24.49 22.21 -6.00
CA GLY A 171 -25.58 22.67 -5.16
C GLY A 171 -25.17 23.43 -3.89
N VAL A 172 -23.89 23.55 -3.59
CA VAL A 172 -23.37 24.26 -2.41
C VAL A 172 -22.34 25.30 -2.84
N SER A 173 -22.53 26.56 -2.43
CA SER A 173 -21.70 27.67 -2.92
C SER A 173 -20.34 27.81 -2.22
N ASN A 174 -20.22 27.29 -1.00
CA ASN A 174 -19.05 27.51 -0.13
C ASN A 174 -18.39 26.21 0.36
N CYS A 175 -18.63 25.08 -0.32
CA CYS A 175 -18.03 23.79 0.04
C CYS A 175 -17.10 23.29 -1.09
N TYR A 176 -15.86 23.04 -0.75
CA TYR A 176 -14.82 22.54 -1.66
C TYR A 176 -14.19 21.27 -1.09
N ILE A 177 -13.88 20.32 -1.97
CA ILE A 177 -13.29 19.04 -1.58
C ILE A 177 -11.82 19.02 -1.99
N SER A 178 -10.92 18.93 -1.02
CA SER A 178 -9.47 18.75 -1.22
C SER A 178 -9.07 17.33 -0.84
N SER A 179 -9.16 16.41 -1.79
CA SER A 179 -8.87 14.98 -1.58
C SER A 179 -8.54 14.30 -2.90
N THR A 180 -7.76 13.22 -2.86
CA THR A 180 -7.55 12.31 -4.00
C THR A 180 -8.84 11.62 -4.46
N ALA A 181 -9.88 11.62 -3.64
CA ALA A 181 -11.19 11.05 -3.96
C ALA A 181 -11.89 11.75 -5.15
N VAL A 182 -11.41 12.92 -5.59
CA VAL A 182 -12.00 13.68 -6.71
C VAL A 182 -11.51 13.23 -8.09
N PHE A 183 -10.42 12.44 -8.17
CA PHE A 183 -9.81 11.93 -9.41
C PHE A 183 -10.33 10.56 -9.80
#